data_7d1eced60e981eba87f1d40352c345a8
#
_entry.id   7d1eced60e981eba87f1d40352c345a8
#
_cell.length_a   1.000
_cell.length_b   1.000
_cell.length_c   1.000
_cell.angle_alpha   90.00
_cell.angle_beta   90.00
_cell.angle_gamma   90.00
#
_symmetry.space_group_name_H-M   'P 1'
#
loop_
_entity.id
_entity.type
_entity.pdbx_description
1 polymer ?
#
loop_
_entity_poly.entity_id
_entity_poly.type
_entity_poly.pdbx_seq_one_letter_code
_entity_poly.pdbx_strand_id
1 'polypeptide(L)'
;MEPSAHVDTFARDHLPPQDQWPVFLLDNPDVAYPARFNCATELLDRAVDNGNRDRPAIWSDVDGRPHATTYGELLAMVNRSAHVLVDEMGLQPGNRLLLRGPNTLQMAVAFLAALKAGLVVVPTMPLLRAKELKQIVDKAQIGAALCDTRLTEELARCTTQGDEFFCAGLKRTLVFHDDAAGSLETLAASKPSEFKACDTAADDVCLIAFTSGTTGAPKGCMHFHRDVLAMCDLFPRHVLEPTPDDIFCGTPPLAFTFGLGGLLCFPLRAGASSVLIEKQTPDTLLQNVERFHATIMFTAPTFYRQMAPLIPRYDIASLKKTVSAGEALPDSTRELWREASGIEMIDGIGGTELIHIFISSSGRDVRPHAIGKAVPGYVVQAVDDDMRPVPAGTLGKLAVRGPTGCRYLADERQRKFVRDGWNLPGDSVYIDEDGYVFYQARADDMIISAGYNISGPEVESVLMQHAAVAECGVIGVPDDTRGQIVKAFVVLNKGYSADEKLVAELQEFVKNTVAPYKYPRVVVFIDALPRTETGKLKRFALRAM
;
A
#
# COMPACT_ATOMS: atom_id res chain seq x y z
N MET A 1 -7.83 -21.02 16.62
CA MET A 1 -8.61 -20.54 15.44
C MET A 1 -10.06 -21.00 15.58
N GLU A 2 -10.98 -20.10 15.33
CA GLU A 2 -12.42 -20.40 15.34
C GLU A 2 -12.83 -21.37 14.20
N PRO A 3 -13.96 -22.06 14.29
CA PRO A 3 -14.52 -22.83 13.18
C PRO A 3 -14.74 -21.93 11.97
N SER A 4 -14.11 -22.27 10.84
CA SER A 4 -14.18 -21.49 9.61
C SER A 4 -15.55 -21.57 8.95
N ALA A 5 -15.98 -20.47 8.31
CA ALA A 5 -17.12 -20.48 7.40
C ALA A 5 -16.76 -20.95 5.99
N HIS A 6 -15.48 -21.10 5.69
CA HIS A 6 -15.02 -21.46 4.35
C HIS A 6 -15.38 -22.91 4.00
N VAL A 7 -16.08 -23.09 2.89
CA VAL A 7 -16.31 -24.37 2.23
C VAL A 7 -15.06 -24.80 1.47
N ASP A 8 -14.43 -23.85 0.79
CA ASP A 8 -13.12 -24.06 0.16
C ASP A 8 -12.02 -23.67 1.16
N THR A 9 -11.38 -24.68 1.73
CA THR A 9 -10.39 -24.51 2.81
C THR A 9 -8.98 -24.20 2.33
N PHE A 10 -8.74 -24.09 1.01
CA PHE A 10 -7.40 -23.94 0.43
C PHE A 10 -6.56 -22.87 1.13
N ALA A 11 -7.09 -21.65 1.30
CA ALA A 11 -6.31 -20.57 1.90
C ALA A 11 -5.93 -20.89 3.36
N ARG A 12 -6.85 -21.53 4.12
CA ARG A 12 -6.62 -21.94 5.50
C ARG A 12 -5.60 -23.07 5.60
N ASP A 13 -5.69 -24.06 4.71
CA ASP A 13 -4.80 -25.23 4.68
C ASP A 13 -3.37 -24.88 4.26
N HIS A 14 -3.20 -23.74 3.60
CA HIS A 14 -1.90 -23.24 3.12
C HIS A 14 -1.36 -22.06 3.96
N LEU A 15 -1.95 -21.80 5.13
CA LEU A 15 -1.34 -20.93 6.12
C LEU A 15 0.01 -21.53 6.58
N PRO A 16 1.01 -20.70 6.89
CA PRO A 16 2.24 -21.22 7.48
C PRO A 16 1.94 -21.96 8.80
N PRO A 17 2.76 -22.92 9.20
CA PRO A 17 2.66 -23.56 10.52
C PRO A 17 2.62 -22.52 11.65
N GLN A 18 1.84 -22.77 12.71
CA GLN A 18 1.62 -21.79 13.79
C GLN A 18 2.92 -21.37 14.51
N ASP A 19 3.91 -22.25 14.59
CA ASP A 19 5.24 -21.95 15.13
C ASP A 19 6.04 -20.93 14.30
N GLN A 20 5.58 -20.64 13.07
CA GLN A 20 6.15 -19.63 12.18
C GLN A 20 5.31 -18.34 12.14
N TRP A 21 4.29 -18.24 12.98
CA TRP A 21 3.49 -17.02 13.04
C TRP A 21 4.16 -15.98 13.92
N PRO A 22 3.92 -14.67 13.65
CA PRO A 22 4.26 -13.64 14.62
C PRO A 22 3.40 -13.79 15.87
N VAL A 23 3.90 -13.30 16.98
CA VAL A 23 3.07 -13.13 18.19
C VAL A 23 2.11 -11.98 17.95
N PHE A 24 0.81 -12.28 17.96
CA PHE A 24 -0.23 -11.28 17.82
C PHE A 24 -0.59 -10.66 19.16
N LEU A 25 -0.60 -9.31 19.22
CA LEU A 25 -0.99 -8.53 20.39
C LEU A 25 -2.49 -8.19 20.29
N LEU A 26 -3.34 -9.07 20.82
CA LEU A 26 -4.79 -8.94 20.72
C LEU A 26 -5.46 -8.47 22.03
N ASP A 27 -4.68 -8.22 23.08
CA ASP A 27 -5.17 -7.76 24.38
C ASP A 27 -5.54 -6.27 24.39
N ASN A 28 -5.23 -5.53 23.32
CA ASN A 28 -5.59 -4.12 23.17
C ASN A 28 -7.12 -4.01 22.94
N PRO A 29 -7.84 -3.22 23.78
CA PRO A 29 -9.29 -3.03 23.64
C PRO A 29 -9.71 -2.46 22.28
N ASP A 30 -8.85 -1.72 21.59
CA ASP A 30 -9.14 -1.16 20.26
C ASP A 30 -9.28 -2.23 19.17
N VAL A 31 -8.76 -3.43 19.39
CA VAL A 31 -8.82 -4.58 18.49
C VAL A 31 -9.54 -5.79 19.10
N ALA A 32 -10.34 -5.56 20.13
CA ALA A 32 -11.19 -6.59 20.76
C ALA A 32 -12.44 -6.84 19.91
N TYR A 33 -12.31 -7.71 18.91
CA TYR A 33 -13.41 -8.06 18.00
C TYR A 33 -14.14 -9.33 18.45
N PRO A 34 -15.43 -9.49 18.06
CA PRO A 34 -16.14 -10.76 18.20
C PRO A 34 -15.37 -11.89 17.48
N ALA A 35 -15.56 -13.12 17.95
CA ALA A 35 -14.97 -14.30 17.31
C ALA A 35 -15.47 -14.53 15.88
N ARG A 36 -16.67 -14.03 15.56
CA ARG A 36 -17.29 -14.12 14.24
C ARG A 36 -17.83 -12.76 13.81
N PHE A 37 -17.43 -12.33 12.63
CA PHE A 37 -17.95 -11.15 11.92
C PHE A 37 -17.40 -11.13 10.49
N ASN A 38 -18.08 -10.40 9.61
CA ASN A 38 -17.60 -10.12 8.25
C ASN A 38 -17.10 -8.67 8.18
N CYS A 39 -15.86 -8.45 7.75
CA CYS A 39 -15.29 -7.09 7.72
C CYS A 39 -16.03 -6.14 6.77
N ALA A 40 -16.65 -6.63 5.68
CA ALA A 40 -17.45 -5.77 4.80
C ALA A 40 -18.72 -5.28 5.54
N THR A 41 -19.35 -6.12 6.35
CA THR A 41 -20.49 -5.72 7.18
C THR A 41 -20.10 -4.65 8.20
N GLU A 42 -18.94 -4.78 8.84
CA GLU A 42 -18.42 -3.80 9.79
C GLU A 42 -18.04 -2.46 9.14
N LEU A 43 -17.62 -2.48 7.86
CA LEU A 43 -17.26 -1.29 7.13
C LEU A 43 -18.48 -0.57 6.51
N LEU A 44 -19.48 -1.31 6.02
CA LEU A 44 -20.55 -0.74 5.20
C LEU A 44 -21.92 -0.85 5.86
N ASP A 45 -22.39 -2.05 6.18
CA ASP A 45 -23.74 -2.26 6.75
C ASP A 45 -23.90 -1.50 8.06
N ARG A 46 -22.88 -1.60 8.93
CA ARG A 46 -22.89 -0.91 10.23
C ARG A 46 -22.93 0.61 10.10
N ALA A 47 -22.32 1.17 9.06
CA ALA A 47 -22.41 2.60 8.81
C ALA A 47 -23.84 3.00 8.45
N VAL A 48 -24.53 2.20 7.64
CA VAL A 48 -25.96 2.40 7.29
C VAL A 48 -26.85 2.26 8.51
N ASP A 49 -26.62 1.23 9.34
CA ASP A 49 -27.38 0.99 10.57
C ASP A 49 -27.20 2.12 11.60
N ASN A 50 -26.02 2.75 11.61
CA ASN A 50 -25.70 3.91 12.45
C ASN A 50 -26.26 5.25 11.89
N GLY A 51 -27.10 5.21 10.85
CA GLY A 51 -27.81 6.38 10.33
C GLY A 51 -27.08 7.13 9.20
N ASN A 52 -26.00 6.59 8.65
CA ASN A 52 -25.26 7.23 7.55
C ASN A 52 -25.81 6.91 6.15
N ARG A 53 -27.00 6.30 6.05
CA ARG A 53 -27.59 5.83 4.77
C ARG A 53 -27.52 6.85 3.64
N ASP A 54 -27.86 8.10 3.91
CA ASP A 54 -27.97 9.17 2.91
C ASP A 54 -26.69 10.01 2.79
N ARG A 55 -25.65 9.70 3.57
CA ARG A 55 -24.36 10.38 3.46
C ARG A 55 -23.58 9.86 2.25
N PRO A 56 -22.77 10.71 1.59
CA PRO A 56 -21.83 10.27 0.56
C PRO A 56 -20.85 9.23 1.11
N ALA A 57 -20.66 8.13 0.40
CA ALA A 57 -19.64 7.12 0.67
C ALA A 57 -18.51 7.21 -0.36
N ILE A 58 -18.85 7.26 -1.64
CA ILE A 58 -17.87 7.33 -2.73
C ILE A 58 -18.23 8.45 -3.68
N TRP A 59 -17.23 9.28 -3.98
CA TRP A 59 -17.29 10.30 -5.01
C TRP A 59 -16.58 9.80 -6.28
N SER A 60 -17.19 10.01 -7.42
CA SER A 60 -16.67 9.71 -8.75
C SER A 60 -16.85 10.89 -9.70
N ASP A 61 -16.18 10.83 -10.84
CA ASP A 61 -16.41 11.74 -11.95
C ASP A 61 -17.37 11.09 -12.95
N VAL A 62 -18.49 11.75 -13.20
CA VAL A 62 -19.43 11.36 -14.26
C VAL A 62 -19.59 12.55 -15.21
N ASP A 63 -19.16 12.39 -16.44
CA ASP A 63 -19.21 13.42 -17.49
C ASP A 63 -18.63 14.78 -17.06
N GLY A 64 -17.49 14.73 -16.36
CA GLY A 64 -16.82 15.94 -15.88
C GLY A 64 -17.47 16.55 -14.63
N ARG A 65 -18.38 15.90 -13.92
CA ARG A 65 -19.06 16.39 -12.72
C ARG A 65 -18.88 15.46 -11.52
N PRO A 66 -18.70 16.03 -10.30
CA PRO A 66 -18.75 15.24 -9.09
C PRO A 66 -20.09 14.52 -8.95
N HIS A 67 -20.03 13.22 -8.73
CA HIS A 67 -21.19 12.39 -8.44
C HIS A 67 -20.94 11.64 -7.12
N ALA A 68 -21.90 11.71 -6.21
CA ALA A 68 -21.84 11.02 -4.93
C ALA A 68 -22.71 9.76 -4.98
N THR A 69 -22.11 8.62 -4.65
CA THR A 69 -22.83 7.40 -4.29
C THR A 69 -22.97 7.37 -2.78
N THR A 70 -24.19 7.32 -2.27
CA THR A 70 -24.47 7.27 -0.83
C THR A 70 -24.13 5.90 -0.22
N TYR A 71 -24.02 5.83 1.10
CA TYR A 71 -23.82 4.55 1.81
C TYR A 71 -24.97 3.56 1.52
N GLY A 72 -26.22 4.03 1.44
CA GLY A 72 -27.36 3.20 1.11
C GLY A 72 -27.33 2.64 -0.30
N GLU A 73 -26.97 3.48 -1.27
CA GLU A 73 -26.79 3.07 -2.68
C GLU A 73 -25.61 2.08 -2.82
N LEU A 74 -24.47 2.39 -2.20
CA LEU A 74 -23.31 1.50 -2.18
C LEU A 74 -23.66 0.14 -1.58
N LEU A 75 -24.39 0.10 -0.46
CA LEU A 75 -24.83 -1.14 0.17
C LEU A 75 -25.73 -1.96 -0.76
N ALA A 76 -26.67 -1.30 -1.44
CA ALA A 76 -27.57 -1.98 -2.39
C ALA A 76 -26.79 -2.55 -3.59
N MET A 77 -25.81 -1.81 -4.12
CA MET A 77 -24.93 -2.28 -5.21
C MET A 77 -24.09 -3.48 -4.76
N VAL A 78 -23.49 -3.41 -3.58
CA VAL A 78 -22.68 -4.49 -2.99
C VAL A 78 -23.53 -5.75 -2.77
N ASN A 79 -24.73 -5.62 -2.21
CA ASN A 79 -25.62 -6.75 -1.98
C ASN A 79 -26.06 -7.44 -3.26
N ARG A 80 -26.44 -6.67 -4.27
CA ARG A 80 -26.82 -7.19 -5.59
C ARG A 80 -25.63 -7.91 -6.27
N SER A 81 -24.45 -7.32 -6.19
CA SER A 81 -23.24 -7.94 -6.73
C SER A 81 -22.86 -9.22 -5.97
N ALA A 82 -23.06 -9.28 -4.65
CA ALA A 82 -22.82 -10.50 -3.88
C ALA A 82 -23.75 -11.65 -4.32
N HIS A 83 -25.02 -11.36 -4.65
CA HIS A 83 -25.91 -12.34 -5.27
C HIS A 83 -25.36 -12.85 -6.60
N VAL A 84 -24.84 -11.98 -7.47
CA VAL A 84 -24.25 -12.43 -8.74
C VAL A 84 -23.08 -13.39 -8.50
N LEU A 85 -22.19 -13.07 -7.56
CA LEU A 85 -21.05 -13.94 -7.24
C LEU A 85 -21.49 -15.33 -6.76
N VAL A 86 -22.53 -15.41 -5.94
CA VAL A 86 -23.03 -16.66 -5.38
C VAL A 86 -23.93 -17.40 -6.37
N ASP A 87 -24.94 -16.72 -6.92
CA ASP A 87 -26.00 -17.37 -7.70
C ASP A 87 -25.58 -17.64 -9.15
N GLU A 88 -24.94 -16.67 -9.82
CA GLU A 88 -24.60 -16.76 -11.24
C GLU A 88 -23.18 -17.37 -11.44
N MET A 89 -22.21 -16.92 -10.66
CA MET A 89 -20.87 -17.48 -10.73
C MET A 89 -20.72 -18.77 -9.90
N GLY A 90 -21.69 -19.12 -9.02
CA GLY A 90 -21.67 -20.33 -8.19
C GLY A 90 -20.46 -20.37 -7.25
N LEU A 91 -20.02 -19.21 -6.74
CA LEU A 91 -18.89 -19.14 -5.82
C LEU A 91 -19.35 -19.46 -4.40
N GLN A 92 -18.46 -20.11 -3.65
CA GLN A 92 -18.68 -20.50 -2.26
C GLN A 92 -17.67 -19.84 -1.33
N PRO A 93 -17.99 -19.67 -0.03
CA PRO A 93 -17.05 -19.12 0.94
C PRO A 93 -15.70 -19.81 0.89
N GLY A 94 -14.62 -19.01 0.88
CA GLY A 94 -13.24 -19.48 0.74
C GLY A 94 -12.73 -19.60 -0.69
N ASN A 95 -13.57 -19.51 -1.73
CA ASN A 95 -13.08 -19.44 -3.10
C ASN A 95 -12.23 -18.16 -3.29
N ARG A 96 -11.07 -18.29 -3.97
CA ARG A 96 -10.20 -17.15 -4.32
C ARG A 96 -10.74 -16.51 -5.58
N LEU A 97 -10.96 -15.19 -5.49
CA LEU A 97 -11.46 -14.36 -6.58
C LEU A 97 -10.38 -13.36 -7.00
N LEU A 98 -9.86 -13.49 -8.22
CA LEU A 98 -9.03 -12.43 -8.81
C LEU A 98 -9.90 -11.22 -9.06
N LEU A 99 -9.49 -10.07 -8.52
CA LEU A 99 -10.15 -8.80 -8.76
C LEU A 99 -9.19 -7.86 -9.46
N ARG A 100 -9.49 -7.48 -10.71
CA ARG A 100 -8.62 -6.67 -11.56
C ARG A 100 -9.32 -5.39 -12.00
N GLY A 101 -8.87 -4.26 -11.49
CA GLY A 101 -9.44 -2.97 -11.85
C GLY A 101 -8.65 -1.78 -11.30
N PRO A 102 -8.91 -0.57 -11.84
CA PRO A 102 -8.40 0.69 -11.30
C PRO A 102 -9.27 1.18 -10.12
N ASN A 103 -8.91 2.36 -9.57
CA ASN A 103 -9.65 3.00 -8.49
C ASN A 103 -11.00 3.56 -9.00
N THR A 104 -12.02 2.72 -8.99
CA THR A 104 -13.39 3.07 -9.39
C THR A 104 -14.42 2.63 -8.35
N LEU A 105 -15.63 3.19 -8.43
CA LEU A 105 -16.78 2.73 -7.67
C LEU A 105 -17.02 1.22 -7.87
N GLN A 106 -16.94 0.76 -9.13
CA GLN A 106 -17.20 -0.64 -9.48
C GLN A 106 -16.16 -1.59 -8.85
N MET A 107 -14.89 -1.18 -8.81
CA MET A 107 -13.83 -1.94 -8.11
C MET A 107 -14.12 -2.04 -6.61
N ALA A 108 -14.57 -0.95 -5.98
CA ALA A 108 -14.94 -0.94 -4.56
C ALA A 108 -16.18 -1.83 -4.29
N VAL A 109 -17.20 -1.75 -5.14
CA VAL A 109 -18.40 -2.60 -5.06
C VAL A 109 -18.01 -4.09 -5.16
N ALA A 110 -17.22 -4.44 -6.18
CA ALA A 110 -16.79 -5.83 -6.40
C ALA A 110 -15.96 -6.37 -5.23
N PHE A 111 -15.08 -5.53 -4.66
CA PHE A 111 -14.26 -5.87 -3.49
C PHE A 111 -15.14 -6.18 -2.26
N LEU A 112 -16.04 -5.26 -1.92
CA LEU A 112 -16.92 -5.41 -0.75
C LEU A 112 -17.93 -6.57 -0.93
N ALA A 113 -18.46 -6.76 -2.14
CA ALA A 113 -19.37 -7.87 -2.46
C ALA A 113 -18.68 -9.23 -2.29
N ALA A 114 -17.44 -9.37 -2.74
CA ALA A 114 -16.66 -10.59 -2.56
C ALA A 114 -16.40 -10.89 -1.08
N LEU A 115 -15.99 -9.90 -0.29
CA LEU A 115 -15.82 -10.07 1.16
C LEU A 115 -17.12 -10.46 1.83
N LYS A 116 -18.23 -9.83 1.46
CA LYS A 116 -19.55 -10.09 2.05
C LYS A 116 -20.05 -11.51 1.75
N ALA A 117 -19.72 -12.03 0.57
CA ALA A 117 -19.98 -13.41 0.17
C ALA A 117 -19.03 -14.45 0.84
N GLY A 118 -18.07 -14.01 1.65
CA GLY A 118 -17.09 -14.89 2.30
C GLY A 118 -15.99 -15.38 1.37
N LEU A 119 -15.75 -14.69 0.25
CA LEU A 119 -14.69 -15.04 -0.70
C LEU A 119 -13.35 -14.48 -0.24
N VAL A 120 -12.27 -15.06 -0.75
CA VAL A 120 -10.90 -14.57 -0.55
C VAL A 120 -10.53 -13.70 -1.73
N VAL A 121 -10.44 -12.38 -1.53
CA VAL A 121 -10.12 -11.43 -2.60
C VAL A 121 -8.63 -11.47 -2.89
N VAL A 122 -8.27 -11.54 -4.17
CA VAL A 122 -6.90 -11.42 -4.68
C VAL A 122 -6.85 -10.23 -5.63
N PRO A 123 -6.62 -9.00 -5.10
CA PRO A 123 -6.68 -7.81 -5.92
C PRO A 123 -5.41 -7.63 -6.74
N THR A 124 -5.57 -7.19 -7.98
CA THR A 124 -4.47 -6.94 -8.92
C THR A 124 -4.64 -5.60 -9.61
N MET A 125 -3.53 -4.89 -9.78
CA MET A 125 -3.54 -3.59 -10.45
C MET A 125 -3.61 -3.72 -11.98
N PRO A 126 -4.07 -2.64 -12.68
CA PRO A 126 -4.23 -2.64 -14.13
C PRO A 126 -2.96 -2.96 -14.94
N LEU A 127 -1.78 -2.60 -14.43
CA LEU A 127 -0.52 -2.70 -15.17
C LEU A 127 0.09 -4.10 -15.23
N LEU A 128 -0.44 -5.07 -14.43
CA LEU A 128 0.06 -6.45 -14.50
C LEU A 128 -0.23 -7.07 -15.86
N ARG A 129 0.76 -7.79 -16.38
CA ARG A 129 0.65 -8.53 -17.65
C ARG A 129 0.25 -9.99 -17.41
N ALA A 130 -0.08 -10.69 -18.46
CA ALA A 130 -0.51 -12.09 -18.40
C ALA A 130 0.48 -13.01 -17.65
N LYS A 131 1.79 -12.74 -17.76
CA LYS A 131 2.84 -13.46 -17.03
C LYS A 131 2.69 -13.35 -15.51
N GLU A 132 2.52 -12.14 -15.00
CA GLU A 132 2.33 -11.89 -13.56
C GLU A 132 0.99 -12.42 -13.10
N LEU A 133 -0.07 -12.20 -13.88
CA LEU A 133 -1.40 -12.74 -13.60
C LEU A 133 -1.37 -14.26 -13.47
N LYS A 134 -0.71 -14.96 -14.41
CA LYS A 134 -0.54 -16.41 -14.33
C LYS A 134 0.15 -16.85 -13.04
N GLN A 135 1.23 -16.19 -12.63
CA GLN A 135 1.93 -16.53 -11.40
C GLN A 135 1.04 -16.41 -10.16
N ILE A 136 0.20 -15.36 -10.12
CA ILE A 136 -0.76 -15.12 -9.05
C ILE A 136 -1.87 -16.18 -9.07
N VAL A 137 -2.46 -16.42 -10.24
CA VAL A 137 -3.54 -17.38 -10.42
C VAL A 137 -3.10 -18.78 -10.03
N ASP A 138 -1.94 -19.22 -10.50
CA ASP A 138 -1.41 -20.57 -10.22
C ASP A 138 -1.05 -20.70 -8.72
N LYS A 139 -0.38 -19.69 -8.12
CA LYS A 139 0.03 -19.75 -6.72
C LYS A 139 -1.16 -19.76 -5.76
N ALA A 140 -2.16 -18.94 -6.00
CA ALA A 140 -3.35 -18.87 -5.15
C ALA A 140 -4.47 -19.84 -5.58
N GLN A 141 -4.25 -20.65 -6.62
CA GLN A 141 -5.23 -21.56 -7.20
C GLN A 141 -6.59 -20.86 -7.40
N ILE A 142 -6.57 -19.78 -8.16
CA ILE A 142 -7.74 -18.94 -8.41
C ILE A 142 -8.65 -19.59 -9.44
N GLY A 143 -9.92 -19.80 -9.07
CA GLY A 143 -10.92 -20.40 -9.94
C GLY A 143 -11.82 -19.42 -10.66
N ALA A 144 -11.87 -18.17 -10.22
CA ALA A 144 -12.75 -17.14 -10.75
C ALA A 144 -12.07 -15.76 -10.80
N ALA A 145 -12.50 -14.92 -11.73
CA ALA A 145 -12.02 -13.55 -11.86
C ALA A 145 -13.15 -12.55 -12.15
N LEU A 146 -13.08 -11.39 -11.51
CA LEU A 146 -13.77 -10.17 -11.93
C LEU A 146 -12.75 -9.22 -12.54
N CYS A 147 -13.04 -8.70 -13.73
CA CYS A 147 -12.12 -7.83 -14.45
C CYS A 147 -12.86 -6.60 -14.99
N ASP A 148 -12.28 -5.42 -14.82
CA ASP A 148 -12.73 -4.24 -15.54
C ASP A 148 -12.69 -4.53 -17.05
N THR A 149 -13.79 -4.22 -17.76
CA THR A 149 -13.95 -4.57 -19.19
C THR A 149 -12.81 -4.06 -20.06
N ARG A 150 -12.19 -2.95 -19.66
CA ARG A 150 -11.08 -2.29 -20.38
C ARG A 150 -9.71 -2.98 -20.17
N LEU A 151 -9.64 -3.98 -19.27
CA LEU A 151 -8.40 -4.66 -18.86
C LEU A 151 -8.42 -6.16 -19.20
N THR A 152 -9.36 -6.60 -20.04
CA THR A 152 -9.60 -8.01 -20.35
C THR A 152 -8.52 -8.64 -21.22
N GLU A 153 -7.77 -7.88 -22.02
CA GLU A 153 -6.77 -8.38 -22.96
C GLU A 153 -5.74 -9.32 -22.30
N GLU A 154 -5.10 -8.88 -21.24
CA GLU A 154 -4.09 -9.66 -20.53
C GLU A 154 -4.71 -10.85 -19.77
N LEU A 155 -5.93 -10.71 -19.24
CA LEU A 155 -6.65 -11.80 -18.59
C LEU A 155 -7.12 -12.86 -19.60
N ALA A 156 -7.52 -12.47 -20.80
CA ALA A 156 -7.94 -13.37 -21.86
C ALA A 156 -6.83 -14.38 -22.22
N ARG A 157 -5.56 -13.96 -22.18
CA ARG A 157 -4.41 -14.85 -22.38
C ARG A 157 -4.34 -15.94 -21.30
N CYS A 158 -4.74 -15.63 -20.06
CA CYS A 158 -4.79 -16.61 -18.98
C CYS A 158 -5.96 -17.60 -19.12
N THR A 159 -6.97 -17.29 -19.92
CA THR A 159 -8.15 -18.15 -20.13
C THR A 159 -8.18 -18.83 -21.50
N THR A 160 -7.34 -18.42 -22.45
CA THR A 160 -7.29 -18.98 -23.81
C THR A 160 -6.45 -20.26 -23.83
N GLN A 161 -7.07 -21.39 -24.15
CA GLN A 161 -6.37 -22.64 -24.27
C GLN A 161 -5.34 -22.58 -25.42
N GLY A 162 -4.10 -22.98 -25.12
CA GLY A 162 -2.98 -22.92 -26.06
C GLY A 162 -2.11 -21.66 -25.95
N ASP A 163 -2.52 -20.64 -25.22
CA ASP A 163 -1.62 -19.53 -24.87
C ASP A 163 -0.58 -19.99 -23.82
N GLU A 164 0.62 -19.45 -23.89
CA GLU A 164 1.72 -19.75 -22.95
C GLU A 164 1.37 -19.39 -21.49
N PHE A 165 0.42 -18.46 -21.29
CA PHE A 165 -0.05 -18.01 -19.96
C PHE A 165 -1.36 -18.68 -19.55
N PHE A 166 -1.83 -19.67 -20.26
CA PHE A 166 -3.07 -20.38 -19.92
C PHE A 166 -3.07 -20.94 -18.49
N CYS A 167 -4.16 -20.71 -17.77
CA CYS A 167 -4.40 -21.16 -16.40
C CYS A 167 -5.61 -22.11 -16.38
N ALA A 168 -5.37 -23.42 -16.37
CA ALA A 168 -6.45 -24.42 -16.42
C ALA A 168 -7.44 -24.34 -15.24
N GLY A 169 -7.01 -23.76 -14.09
CA GLY A 169 -7.82 -23.54 -12.91
C GLY A 169 -8.79 -22.38 -13.01
N LEU A 170 -8.49 -21.35 -13.81
CA LEU A 170 -9.32 -20.15 -13.97
C LEU A 170 -10.49 -20.42 -14.94
N LYS A 171 -11.63 -20.83 -14.40
CA LYS A 171 -12.76 -21.34 -15.18
C LYS A 171 -13.90 -20.34 -15.36
N ARG A 172 -14.00 -19.33 -14.51
CA ARG A 172 -15.11 -18.38 -14.45
C ARG A 172 -14.57 -16.97 -14.49
N THR A 173 -14.98 -16.22 -15.50
CA THR A 173 -14.62 -14.80 -15.62
C THR A 173 -15.87 -13.98 -15.85
N LEU A 174 -15.96 -12.84 -15.20
CA LEU A 174 -17.03 -11.88 -15.36
C LEU A 174 -16.41 -10.49 -15.47
N VAL A 175 -16.96 -9.65 -16.34
CA VAL A 175 -16.53 -8.25 -16.46
C VAL A 175 -17.40 -7.35 -15.61
N PHE A 176 -16.83 -6.23 -15.18
CA PHE A 176 -17.52 -5.13 -14.55
C PHE A 176 -17.13 -3.81 -15.23
N HIS A 177 -17.80 -2.72 -14.87
CA HIS A 177 -17.68 -1.42 -15.51
C HIS A 177 -18.11 -1.49 -16.97
N ASP A 178 -19.25 -2.15 -17.19
CA ASP A 178 -19.80 -2.42 -18.52
C ASP A 178 -21.33 -2.50 -18.45
N ASP A 179 -22.02 -1.91 -19.44
CA ASP A 179 -23.46 -1.98 -19.56
C ASP A 179 -23.91 -3.11 -20.50
N ALA A 180 -22.97 -3.90 -21.03
CA ALA A 180 -23.30 -5.03 -21.90
C ALA A 180 -24.03 -6.14 -21.14
N ALA A 181 -24.91 -6.84 -21.82
CA ALA A 181 -25.60 -7.99 -21.26
C ALA A 181 -24.61 -9.04 -20.75
N GLY A 182 -24.78 -9.46 -19.49
CA GLY A 182 -23.88 -10.43 -18.84
C GLY A 182 -22.72 -9.81 -18.08
N SER A 183 -22.62 -8.47 -17.98
CA SER A 183 -21.70 -7.80 -17.04
C SER A 183 -22.20 -7.92 -15.60
N LEU A 184 -21.32 -7.64 -14.62
CA LEU A 184 -21.67 -7.65 -13.21
C LEU A 184 -22.85 -6.71 -12.93
N GLU A 185 -22.83 -5.50 -13.47
CA GLU A 185 -23.85 -4.47 -13.28
C GLU A 185 -25.21 -4.91 -13.87
N THR A 186 -25.22 -5.44 -15.07
CA THR A 186 -26.46 -5.85 -15.74
C THR A 186 -27.10 -7.08 -15.09
N LEU A 187 -26.29 -8.01 -14.63
CA LEU A 187 -26.77 -9.17 -13.85
C LEU A 187 -27.28 -8.73 -12.47
N ALA A 188 -26.56 -7.81 -11.81
CA ALA A 188 -26.91 -7.29 -10.49
C ALA A 188 -28.22 -6.48 -10.50
N ALA A 189 -28.56 -5.83 -11.61
CA ALA A 189 -29.77 -4.99 -11.72
C ALA A 189 -31.06 -5.73 -11.34
N SER A 190 -31.13 -7.04 -11.62
CA SER A 190 -32.29 -7.90 -11.31
C SER A 190 -32.23 -8.55 -9.91
N LYS A 191 -31.14 -8.42 -9.18
CA LYS A 191 -30.93 -9.07 -7.87
C LYS A 191 -31.51 -8.25 -6.72
N PRO A 192 -31.90 -8.90 -5.60
CA PRO A 192 -32.35 -8.22 -4.39
C PRO A 192 -31.29 -7.27 -3.84
N SER A 193 -31.74 -6.15 -3.28
CA SER A 193 -30.86 -5.16 -2.60
C SER A 193 -30.45 -5.56 -1.19
N GLU A 194 -30.95 -6.69 -0.68
CA GLU A 194 -30.60 -7.29 0.60
C GLU A 194 -29.80 -8.56 0.36
N PHE A 195 -28.74 -8.77 1.12
CA PHE A 195 -27.92 -9.97 1.08
C PHE A 195 -27.44 -10.33 2.48
N LYS A 196 -27.67 -11.57 2.88
CA LYS A 196 -27.15 -12.06 4.16
C LYS A 196 -25.66 -12.36 4.02
N ALA A 197 -24.83 -11.56 4.66
CA ALA A 197 -23.40 -11.76 4.67
C ALA A 197 -23.01 -13.15 5.21
N CYS A 198 -21.94 -13.72 4.67
CA CYS A 198 -21.35 -14.94 5.20
C CYS A 198 -20.90 -14.70 6.65
N ASP A 199 -21.30 -15.61 7.56
CA ASP A 199 -20.91 -15.56 8.97
C ASP A 199 -19.48 -16.08 9.14
N THR A 200 -18.50 -15.26 8.75
CA THR A 200 -17.08 -15.60 8.77
C THR A 200 -16.50 -15.59 10.19
N ALA A 201 -15.53 -16.47 10.44
CA ALA A 201 -14.69 -16.33 11.62
C ALA A 201 -13.81 -15.09 11.49
N ALA A 202 -13.47 -14.45 12.60
CA ALA A 202 -12.57 -13.30 12.63
C ALA A 202 -11.19 -13.62 12.01
N ASP A 203 -10.78 -14.89 12.07
CA ASP A 203 -9.54 -15.44 11.53
C ASP A 203 -9.74 -16.29 10.25
N ASP A 204 -10.85 -16.12 9.53
CA ASP A 204 -10.97 -16.57 8.15
C ASP A 204 -10.16 -15.64 7.23
N VAL A 205 -9.44 -16.23 6.27
CA VAL A 205 -8.66 -15.46 5.27
C VAL A 205 -9.62 -14.76 4.32
N CYS A 206 -9.55 -13.44 4.25
CA CYS A 206 -10.41 -12.64 3.37
C CYS A 206 -9.67 -11.95 2.23
N LEU A 207 -8.34 -11.84 2.35
CA LEU A 207 -7.50 -11.13 1.39
C LEU A 207 -6.18 -11.86 1.21
N ILE A 208 -5.73 -12.02 -0.03
CA ILE A 208 -4.35 -12.41 -0.36
C ILE A 208 -3.74 -11.28 -1.18
N ALA A 209 -2.95 -10.45 -0.54
CA ALA A 209 -2.27 -9.32 -1.17
C ALA A 209 -0.90 -9.77 -1.69
N PHE A 210 -0.70 -9.71 -3.00
CA PHE A 210 0.58 -10.08 -3.61
C PHE A 210 1.56 -8.91 -3.64
N THR A 211 2.81 -9.18 -3.26
CA THR A 211 3.93 -8.24 -3.37
C THR A 211 4.88 -8.68 -4.48
N SER A 212 5.39 -7.72 -5.24
CA SER A 212 6.53 -7.93 -6.13
C SER A 212 7.78 -8.10 -5.26
N GLY A 213 8.20 -9.33 -5.02
CA GLY A 213 9.47 -9.57 -4.33
C GLY A 213 10.66 -9.03 -5.14
N THR A 214 11.64 -8.43 -4.47
CA THR A 214 12.90 -7.97 -5.09
C THR A 214 13.71 -9.12 -5.73
N THR A 215 13.34 -10.36 -5.48
CA THR A 215 14.09 -11.57 -5.83
C THR A 215 13.36 -12.55 -6.77
N GLY A 216 12.26 -12.16 -7.44
CA GLY A 216 11.58 -13.04 -8.40
C GLY A 216 10.09 -13.28 -8.12
N ALA A 217 9.67 -14.52 -7.85
CA ALA A 217 8.27 -14.91 -7.74
C ALA A 217 7.48 -14.10 -6.68
N PRO A 218 6.24 -13.67 -6.99
CA PRO A 218 5.41 -12.90 -6.09
C PRO A 218 5.09 -13.67 -4.81
N LYS A 219 5.02 -12.93 -3.67
CA LYS A 219 4.61 -13.46 -2.37
C LYS A 219 3.16 -13.06 -2.09
N GLY A 220 2.32 -14.01 -1.73
CA GLY A 220 0.95 -13.75 -1.32
C GLY A 220 0.85 -13.62 0.20
N CYS A 221 0.56 -12.43 0.71
CA CYS A 221 0.31 -12.18 2.13
C CYS A 221 -1.16 -12.45 2.42
N MET A 222 -1.45 -13.39 3.32
CA MET A 222 -2.81 -13.74 3.71
C MET A 222 -3.25 -12.91 4.92
N HIS A 223 -4.40 -12.24 4.80
CA HIS A 223 -4.99 -11.42 5.86
C HIS A 223 -6.37 -11.93 6.25
N PHE A 224 -6.65 -11.84 7.53
CA PHE A 224 -7.91 -12.22 8.14
C PHE A 224 -8.91 -11.05 8.16
N HIS A 225 -10.19 -11.33 8.37
CA HIS A 225 -11.20 -10.30 8.57
C HIS A 225 -10.82 -9.33 9.70
N ARG A 226 -10.26 -9.85 10.82
CA ARG A 226 -9.79 -9.00 11.93
C ARG A 226 -8.63 -8.10 11.56
N ASP A 227 -7.74 -8.51 10.63
CA ASP A 227 -6.61 -7.68 10.22
C ASP A 227 -7.08 -6.43 9.46
N VAL A 228 -8.15 -6.58 8.65
CA VAL A 228 -8.78 -5.47 7.93
C VAL A 228 -9.37 -4.45 8.89
N LEU A 229 -10.01 -4.88 9.98
CA LEU A 229 -10.51 -3.93 10.99
C LEU A 229 -9.38 -3.35 11.84
N ALA A 230 -8.37 -4.14 12.21
CA ALA A 230 -7.24 -3.67 13.01
C ALA A 230 -6.48 -2.53 12.31
N MET A 231 -6.27 -2.60 10.98
CA MET A 231 -5.66 -1.49 10.25
C MET A 231 -6.52 -0.22 10.28
N CYS A 232 -7.86 -0.36 10.35
CA CYS A 232 -8.79 0.76 10.42
C CYS A 232 -8.89 1.37 11.84
N ASP A 233 -8.78 0.53 12.87
CA ASP A 233 -9.03 0.94 14.25
C ASP A 233 -7.75 1.37 14.99
N LEU A 234 -6.54 1.23 14.38
CA LEU A 234 -5.28 1.66 15.00
C LEU A 234 -4.70 2.91 14.37
N PHE A 235 -4.09 2.83 13.18
CA PHE A 235 -3.47 4.02 12.56
C PHE A 235 -4.48 5.18 12.36
N PRO A 236 -5.68 4.97 11.81
CA PRO A 236 -6.65 6.05 11.70
C PRO A 236 -7.06 6.62 13.05
N ARG A 237 -7.37 5.78 14.04
CA ARG A 237 -7.86 6.24 15.35
C ARG A 237 -6.84 7.07 16.12
N HIS A 238 -5.55 6.71 16.07
CA HIS A 238 -4.52 7.28 16.93
C HIS A 238 -3.62 8.30 16.26
N VAL A 239 -3.60 8.35 14.93
CA VAL A 239 -2.69 9.22 14.18
C VAL A 239 -3.44 10.10 13.19
N LEU A 240 -4.32 9.50 12.38
CA LEU A 240 -5.03 10.21 11.33
C LEU A 240 -6.27 10.94 11.86
N GLU A 241 -6.98 10.37 12.83
CA GLU A 241 -8.18 10.90 13.47
C GLU A 241 -9.21 11.43 12.47
N PRO A 242 -9.73 10.59 11.57
CA PRO A 242 -10.73 11.01 10.60
C PRO A 242 -12.09 11.19 11.26
N THR A 243 -12.89 12.09 10.71
CA THR A 243 -14.27 12.34 11.10
C THR A 243 -15.23 11.94 9.97
N PRO A 244 -16.53 11.76 10.24
CA PRO A 244 -17.51 11.47 9.20
C PRO A 244 -17.61 12.54 8.12
N ASP A 245 -17.14 13.77 8.37
CA ASP A 245 -17.20 14.89 7.40
C ASP A 245 -15.96 14.97 6.51
N ASP A 246 -15.00 14.06 6.72
CA ASP A 246 -13.79 14.04 5.91
C ASP A 246 -14.04 13.39 4.52
N ILE A 247 -13.31 13.90 3.53
CA ILE A 247 -13.30 13.41 2.16
C ILE A 247 -11.88 13.00 1.82
N PHE A 248 -11.69 11.69 1.63
CA PHE A 248 -10.39 11.11 1.30
C PHE A 248 -10.14 11.17 -0.20
N CYS A 249 -8.90 11.40 -0.60
CA CYS A 249 -8.45 11.28 -1.98
C CYS A 249 -7.03 10.74 -2.05
N GLY A 250 -6.58 10.31 -3.22
CA GLY A 250 -5.19 9.88 -3.37
C GLY A 250 -4.93 9.05 -4.61
N THR A 251 -3.67 8.65 -4.75
CA THR A 251 -3.17 7.90 -5.91
C THR A 251 -2.97 6.40 -5.69
N PRO A 252 -2.80 5.87 -4.46
CA PRO A 252 -2.48 4.47 -4.29
C PRO A 252 -3.60 3.57 -4.81
N PRO A 253 -3.29 2.53 -5.59
CA PRO A 253 -4.30 1.59 -6.09
C PRO A 253 -5.01 0.84 -4.96
N LEU A 254 -6.32 0.64 -5.09
CA LEU A 254 -7.12 -0.22 -4.19
C LEU A 254 -6.60 -1.67 -4.17
N ALA A 255 -5.87 -2.07 -5.19
CA ALA A 255 -5.23 -3.38 -5.26
C ALA A 255 -4.06 -3.56 -4.28
N PHE A 256 -3.57 -2.48 -3.66
CA PHE A 256 -2.53 -2.51 -2.64
C PHE A 256 -3.06 -2.08 -1.29
N THR A 257 -2.50 -2.63 -0.23
CA THR A 257 -2.98 -2.39 1.14
C THR A 257 -2.95 -0.92 1.54
N PHE A 258 -1.99 -0.12 1.05
CA PHE A 258 -1.93 1.33 1.29
C PHE A 258 -3.14 2.06 0.68
N GLY A 259 -3.51 1.75 -0.57
CA GLY A 259 -4.71 2.30 -1.22
C GLY A 259 -5.99 1.71 -0.67
N LEU A 260 -6.02 0.40 -0.39
CA LEU A 260 -7.16 -0.28 0.20
C LEU A 260 -7.55 0.34 1.56
N GLY A 261 -6.57 0.56 2.44
CA GLY A 261 -6.79 1.26 3.70
C GLY A 261 -7.21 2.71 3.45
N GLY A 262 -6.32 3.50 2.84
CA GLY A 262 -6.47 4.95 2.73
C GLY A 262 -7.65 5.43 1.89
N LEU A 263 -8.09 4.67 0.88
CA LEU A 263 -9.13 5.12 -0.05
C LEU A 263 -10.44 4.31 0.01
N LEU A 264 -10.49 3.22 0.78
CA LEU A 264 -11.72 2.44 0.93
C LEU A 264 -12.03 2.13 2.40
N CYS A 265 -11.16 1.39 3.10
CA CYS A 265 -11.52 0.87 4.41
C CYS A 265 -11.56 1.97 5.49
N PHE A 266 -10.62 2.91 5.52
CA PHE A 266 -10.58 3.98 6.52
C PHE A 266 -11.75 4.95 6.40
N PRO A 267 -12.07 5.50 5.19
CA PRO A 267 -13.24 6.35 5.05
C PRO A 267 -14.53 5.62 5.43
N LEU A 268 -14.74 4.38 4.97
CA LEU A 268 -15.95 3.62 5.32
C LEU A 268 -16.06 3.34 6.83
N ARG A 269 -14.96 2.98 7.49
CA ARG A 269 -14.94 2.74 8.94
C ARG A 269 -15.23 4.00 9.75
N ALA A 270 -14.79 5.16 9.27
CA ALA A 270 -15.01 6.46 9.88
C ALA A 270 -16.41 7.07 9.58
N GLY A 271 -17.20 6.47 8.68
CA GLY A 271 -18.45 7.09 8.17
C GLY A 271 -18.19 8.30 7.25
N ALA A 272 -16.97 8.44 6.75
CA ALA A 272 -16.49 9.48 5.83
C ALA A 272 -16.69 9.07 4.37
N SER A 273 -16.19 9.86 3.42
CA SER A 273 -16.27 9.54 2.00
C SER A 273 -14.91 9.52 1.32
N SER A 274 -14.83 8.91 0.14
CA SER A 274 -13.61 8.80 -0.65
C SER A 274 -13.85 9.16 -2.11
N VAL A 275 -12.89 9.88 -2.70
CA VAL A 275 -12.85 10.20 -4.13
C VAL A 275 -12.07 9.10 -4.85
N LEU A 276 -12.74 8.34 -5.70
CA LEU A 276 -12.11 7.30 -6.51
C LEU A 276 -12.00 7.75 -7.97
N ILE A 277 -10.78 8.08 -8.37
CA ILE A 277 -10.41 8.52 -9.73
C ILE A 277 -9.25 7.66 -10.22
N GLU A 278 -9.36 7.14 -11.44
CA GLU A 278 -8.48 6.11 -11.97
C GLU A 278 -7.04 6.55 -12.23
N LYS A 279 -6.90 7.60 -13.00
CA LYS A 279 -5.58 8.09 -13.45
C LYS A 279 -5.38 9.49 -12.93
N GLN A 280 -4.39 9.64 -12.07
CA GLN A 280 -4.05 10.91 -11.49
C GLN A 280 -2.60 11.28 -11.80
N THR A 281 -2.43 12.51 -12.21
CA THR A 281 -1.14 13.21 -12.26
C THR A 281 -1.06 14.17 -11.07
N PRO A 282 0.10 14.73 -10.74
CA PRO A 282 0.19 15.77 -9.70
C PRO A 282 -0.80 16.91 -9.92
N ASP A 283 -0.97 17.35 -11.17
CA ASP A 283 -1.89 18.44 -11.55
C ASP A 283 -3.36 18.05 -11.34
N THR A 284 -3.76 16.87 -11.85
CA THR A 284 -5.16 16.41 -11.71
C THR A 284 -5.50 16.01 -10.27
N LEU A 285 -4.54 15.59 -9.46
CA LEU A 285 -4.78 15.31 -8.04
C LEU A 285 -5.12 16.61 -7.28
N LEU A 286 -4.38 17.68 -7.50
CA LEU A 286 -4.70 19.01 -6.93
C LEU A 286 -6.03 19.53 -7.43
N GLN A 287 -6.34 19.38 -8.73
CA GLN A 287 -7.63 19.71 -9.28
C GLN A 287 -8.78 18.94 -8.60
N ASN A 288 -8.56 17.66 -8.28
CA ASN A 288 -9.54 16.85 -7.56
C ASN A 288 -9.69 17.28 -6.10
N VAL A 289 -8.61 17.71 -5.43
CA VAL A 289 -8.71 18.31 -4.09
C VAL A 289 -9.63 19.51 -4.10
N GLU A 290 -9.43 20.45 -5.02
CA GLU A 290 -10.29 21.63 -5.20
C GLU A 290 -11.74 21.26 -5.53
N ARG A 291 -11.93 20.39 -6.51
CA ARG A 291 -13.24 20.05 -7.08
C ARG A 291 -14.14 19.27 -6.14
N PHE A 292 -13.57 18.34 -5.38
CA PHE A 292 -14.29 17.49 -4.43
C PHE A 292 -14.18 18.00 -2.99
N HIS A 293 -13.48 19.11 -2.75
CA HIS A 293 -13.18 19.64 -1.42
C HIS A 293 -12.55 18.57 -0.50
N ALA A 294 -11.60 17.78 -1.03
CA ALA A 294 -10.95 16.71 -0.29
C ALA A 294 -10.20 17.26 0.93
N THR A 295 -10.31 16.54 2.04
CA THR A 295 -9.73 16.95 3.34
C THR A 295 -8.51 16.13 3.74
N ILE A 296 -8.42 14.90 3.27
CA ILE A 296 -7.33 13.95 3.58
C ILE A 296 -6.79 13.37 2.28
N MET A 297 -5.47 13.47 2.09
CA MET A 297 -4.82 12.97 0.88
C MET A 297 -3.77 11.90 1.18
N PHE A 298 -3.83 10.79 0.43
CA PHE A 298 -2.86 9.69 0.47
C PHE A 298 -2.07 9.62 -0.83
N THR A 299 -0.75 9.81 -0.79
CA THR A 299 0.10 9.59 -1.96
C THR A 299 1.56 9.38 -1.57
N ALA A 300 2.44 9.15 -2.55
CA ALA A 300 3.87 8.94 -2.33
C ALA A 300 4.65 10.27 -2.24
N PRO A 301 5.84 10.29 -1.59
CA PRO A 301 6.73 11.46 -1.52
C PRO A 301 6.98 12.13 -2.86
N THR A 302 7.21 11.35 -3.90
CA THR A 302 7.44 11.86 -5.26
C THR A 302 6.29 12.74 -5.77
N PHE A 303 5.03 12.36 -5.51
CA PHE A 303 3.88 13.17 -5.90
C PHE A 303 3.81 14.49 -5.13
N TYR A 304 4.06 14.49 -3.81
CA TYR A 304 4.10 15.71 -3.01
C TYR A 304 5.15 16.69 -3.53
N ARG A 305 6.35 16.20 -3.86
CA ARG A 305 7.40 17.02 -4.44
C ARG A 305 6.99 17.66 -5.78
N GLN A 306 6.30 16.91 -6.62
CA GLN A 306 5.85 17.40 -7.92
C GLN A 306 4.62 18.33 -7.81
N MET A 307 3.76 18.14 -6.82
CA MET A 307 2.59 18.98 -6.56
C MET A 307 2.91 20.32 -5.92
N ALA A 308 3.92 20.38 -5.05
CA ALA A 308 4.24 21.60 -4.29
C ALA A 308 4.36 22.87 -5.16
N PRO A 309 5.09 22.89 -6.30
CA PRO A 309 5.18 24.07 -7.16
C PRO A 309 3.87 24.38 -7.91
N LEU A 310 2.90 23.45 -7.94
CA LEU A 310 1.62 23.64 -8.64
C LEU A 310 0.52 24.20 -7.72
N ILE A 311 0.69 24.12 -6.38
CA ILE A 311 -0.30 24.55 -5.39
C ILE A 311 -0.88 25.96 -5.67
N PRO A 312 -0.08 27.00 -6.04
CA PRO A 312 -0.63 28.33 -6.27
C PRO A 312 -1.70 28.42 -7.39
N ARG A 313 -1.88 27.34 -8.15
CA ARG A 313 -2.87 27.27 -9.25
C ARG A 313 -4.22 26.69 -8.82
N TYR A 314 -4.33 26.18 -7.58
CA TYR A 314 -5.50 25.45 -7.09
C TYR A 314 -5.94 25.94 -5.72
N ASP A 315 -7.24 25.85 -5.43
CA ASP A 315 -7.76 26.03 -4.08
C ASP A 315 -7.68 24.72 -3.30
N ILE A 316 -6.72 24.64 -2.38
CA ILE A 316 -6.55 23.49 -1.49
C ILE A 316 -6.98 23.79 -0.06
N ALA A 317 -7.75 24.86 0.20
CA ALA A 317 -8.13 25.27 1.56
C ALA A 317 -8.93 24.19 2.32
N SER A 318 -9.58 23.28 1.62
CA SER A 318 -10.26 22.13 2.22
C SER A 318 -9.29 21.08 2.78
N LEU A 319 -8.07 20.96 2.23
CA LEU A 319 -7.12 19.93 2.60
C LEU A 319 -6.53 20.19 3.99
N LYS A 320 -6.67 19.22 4.88
CA LYS A 320 -6.24 19.33 6.28
C LYS A 320 -5.09 18.39 6.63
N LYS A 321 -5.08 17.19 6.04
CA LYS A 321 -4.12 16.12 6.36
C LYS A 321 -3.55 15.50 5.10
N THR A 322 -2.25 15.24 5.11
CA THR A 322 -1.55 14.62 3.98
C THR A 322 -0.69 13.48 4.49
N VAL A 323 -0.94 12.28 3.96
CA VAL A 323 -0.27 11.04 4.37
C VAL A 323 0.68 10.59 3.28
N SER A 324 1.93 10.38 3.66
CA SER A 324 3.00 9.91 2.82
C SER A 324 3.44 8.50 3.25
N ALA A 325 3.54 7.59 2.32
CA ALA A 325 4.11 6.26 2.57
C ALA A 325 4.56 5.59 1.27
N GLY A 326 5.19 4.41 1.43
CA GLY A 326 5.60 3.55 0.31
C GLY A 326 7.01 3.81 -0.20
N GLU A 327 7.57 4.98 0.04
CA GLU A 327 8.97 5.37 -0.22
C GLU A 327 9.50 6.10 1.03
N ALA A 328 10.81 6.18 1.18
CA ALA A 328 11.39 7.06 2.19
C ALA A 328 11.05 8.52 1.86
N LEU A 329 10.58 9.28 2.85
CA LEU A 329 10.27 10.69 2.69
C LEU A 329 11.52 11.54 2.93
N PRO A 330 12.08 12.21 1.89
CA PRO A 330 13.17 13.16 2.10
C PRO A 330 12.71 14.40 2.85
N ASP A 331 13.55 14.89 3.78
CA ASP A 331 13.24 16.12 4.52
C ASP A 331 13.00 17.31 3.60
N SER A 332 13.79 17.44 2.53
CA SER A 332 13.58 18.47 1.52
C SER A 332 12.20 18.41 0.84
N THR A 333 11.62 17.23 0.70
CA THR A 333 10.25 17.07 0.17
C THR A 333 9.21 17.46 1.23
N ARG A 334 9.43 17.07 2.50
CA ARG A 334 8.58 17.45 3.63
C ARG A 334 8.53 18.99 3.78
N GLU A 335 9.69 19.63 3.79
CA GLU A 335 9.82 21.09 3.90
C GLU A 335 9.17 21.80 2.71
N LEU A 336 9.48 21.39 1.48
CA LEU A 336 8.88 21.94 0.27
C LEU A 336 7.35 21.89 0.30
N TRP A 337 6.78 20.77 0.72
CA TRP A 337 5.34 20.61 0.85
C TRP A 337 4.75 21.50 1.94
N ARG A 338 5.37 21.53 3.11
CA ARG A 338 4.94 22.37 4.24
C ARG A 338 4.99 23.87 3.89
N GLU A 339 6.04 24.32 3.22
CA GLU A 339 6.17 25.72 2.78
C GLU A 339 5.09 26.10 1.75
N ALA A 340 4.80 25.20 0.80
CA ALA A 340 3.84 25.46 -0.26
C ALA A 340 2.38 25.34 0.20
N SER A 341 2.04 24.39 1.09
CA SER A 341 0.66 24.08 1.49
C SER A 341 0.28 24.55 2.89
N GLY A 342 1.26 24.84 3.76
CA GLY A 342 1.03 25.06 5.19
C GLY A 342 0.71 23.80 6.00
N ILE A 343 0.73 22.61 5.38
CA ILE A 343 0.30 21.34 5.99
C ILE A 343 1.52 20.51 6.38
N GLU A 344 1.61 20.12 7.67
CA GLU A 344 2.61 19.16 8.12
C GLU A 344 2.24 17.74 7.64
N MET A 345 3.19 17.06 7.05
CA MET A 345 2.99 15.75 6.43
C MET A 345 3.03 14.63 7.47
N ILE A 346 2.04 13.76 7.46
CA ILE A 346 2.02 12.50 8.21
C ILE A 346 2.80 11.48 7.40
N ASP A 347 4.01 11.14 7.86
CA ASP A 347 4.79 10.07 7.26
C ASP A 347 4.49 8.74 7.92
N GLY A 348 4.65 7.63 7.19
CA GLY A 348 4.40 6.32 7.76
C GLY A 348 5.20 5.20 7.12
N ILE A 349 5.72 4.30 7.97
CA ILE A 349 6.25 3.02 7.51
C ILE A 349 5.20 1.94 7.72
N GLY A 350 4.97 1.19 6.67
CA GLY A 350 4.05 0.07 6.63
C GLY A 350 4.53 -0.99 5.66
N GLY A 351 3.79 -2.07 5.56
CA GLY A 351 4.08 -3.15 4.63
C GLY A 351 2.86 -4.01 4.37
N THR A 352 2.84 -4.64 3.20
CA THR A 352 1.76 -5.57 2.85
C THR A 352 1.64 -6.69 3.90
N GLU A 353 2.74 -7.11 4.47
CA GLU A 353 2.83 -8.16 5.48
C GLU A 353 2.15 -7.81 6.81
N LEU A 354 2.12 -6.50 7.15
CA LEU A 354 1.41 -5.97 8.32
C LEU A 354 0.12 -5.25 7.93
N ILE A 355 -0.30 -5.38 6.68
CA ILE A 355 -1.47 -4.83 6.01
C ILE A 355 -1.42 -3.30 5.79
N HIS A 356 -0.91 -2.49 6.73
CA HIS A 356 -0.85 -1.04 6.58
C HIS A 356 0.28 -0.40 7.41
N ILE A 357 0.17 0.88 7.72
CA ILE A 357 1.11 1.67 8.53
C ILE A 357 1.08 1.21 9.99
N PHE A 358 2.26 0.99 10.58
CA PHE A 358 2.46 0.59 11.97
C PHE A 358 3.45 1.47 12.74
N ILE A 359 4.14 2.40 12.04
CA ILE A 359 4.95 3.48 12.63
C ILE A 359 4.55 4.77 11.94
N SER A 360 4.21 5.79 12.73
CA SER A 360 3.85 7.13 12.21
C SER A 360 3.83 8.16 13.35
N SER A 361 3.66 9.43 12.98
CA SER A 361 3.32 10.52 13.89
C SER A 361 2.57 11.63 13.15
N SER A 362 1.82 12.44 13.86
CA SER A 362 1.04 13.56 13.32
C SER A 362 1.17 14.82 14.16
N GLY A 363 0.89 15.96 13.57
CA GLY A 363 0.83 17.25 14.25
C GLY A 363 2.12 17.60 14.99
N ARG A 364 2.02 17.93 16.28
CA ARG A 364 3.17 18.30 17.14
C ARG A 364 4.14 17.16 17.43
N ASP A 365 3.73 15.91 17.22
CA ASP A 365 4.56 14.72 17.44
C ASP A 365 5.41 14.38 16.23
N VAL A 366 5.28 15.12 15.13
CA VAL A 366 6.19 15.00 13.98
C VAL A 366 7.57 15.55 14.39
N ARG A 367 8.60 14.74 14.22
CA ARG A 367 10.00 15.09 14.51
C ARG A 367 10.82 15.07 13.22
N PRO A 368 11.67 16.07 12.97
CA PRO A 368 12.57 16.06 11.81
C PRO A 368 13.39 14.78 11.72
N HIS A 369 13.57 14.26 10.53
CA HIS A 369 14.31 13.02 10.18
C HIS A 369 13.70 11.72 10.73
N ALA A 370 12.72 11.77 11.63
CA ALA A 370 12.03 10.58 12.13
C ALA A 370 10.76 10.28 11.32
N ILE A 371 10.45 8.98 11.17
CA ILE A 371 9.14 8.56 10.65
C ILE A 371 8.06 8.83 11.70
N GLY A 372 8.35 8.55 12.94
CA GLY A 372 7.41 8.64 14.07
C GLY A 372 7.67 7.56 15.10
N LYS A 373 6.62 7.19 15.82
CA LYS A 373 6.62 6.14 16.85
C LYS A 373 5.77 4.95 16.41
N ALA A 374 5.89 3.85 17.14
CA ALA A 374 4.95 2.75 16.97
C ALA A 374 3.50 3.27 17.14
N VAL A 375 2.64 2.95 16.19
CA VAL A 375 1.20 3.19 16.33
C VAL A 375 0.69 2.39 17.54
N PRO A 376 -0.13 2.98 18.44
CA PRO A 376 -0.69 2.24 19.57
C PRO A 376 -1.27 0.88 19.14
N GLY A 377 -0.93 -0.18 19.87
CA GLY A 377 -1.23 -1.57 19.50
C GLY A 377 -0.08 -2.31 18.81
N TYR A 378 0.94 -1.60 18.33
CA TYR A 378 2.19 -2.19 17.84
C TYR A 378 3.35 -1.96 18.81
N VAL A 379 4.29 -2.89 18.81
CA VAL A 379 5.56 -2.80 19.51
C VAL A 379 6.67 -2.91 18.48
N VAL A 380 7.62 -1.99 18.52
CA VAL A 380 8.77 -1.97 17.61
C VAL A 380 10.05 -1.94 18.40
N GLN A 381 11.07 -2.59 17.85
CA GLN A 381 12.44 -2.55 18.39
C GLN A 381 13.47 -2.65 17.28
N ALA A 382 14.64 -2.12 17.51
CA ALA A 382 15.83 -2.38 16.70
C ALA A 382 16.59 -3.56 17.29
N VAL A 383 16.93 -4.56 16.46
CA VAL A 383 17.58 -5.80 16.91
C VAL A 383 18.86 -6.10 16.11
N ASP A 384 19.77 -6.85 16.73
CA ASP A 384 20.96 -7.41 16.06
C ASP A 384 20.62 -8.69 15.25
N ASP A 385 21.64 -9.35 14.72
CA ASP A 385 21.50 -10.59 13.95
C ASP A 385 20.98 -11.78 14.79
N ASP A 386 21.17 -11.73 16.11
CA ASP A 386 20.71 -12.73 17.07
C ASP A 386 19.33 -12.39 17.67
N MET A 387 18.62 -11.39 17.12
CA MET A 387 17.33 -10.89 17.61
C MET A 387 17.38 -10.25 19.00
N ARG A 388 18.57 -9.85 19.49
CA ARG A 388 18.70 -9.12 20.76
C ARG A 388 18.45 -7.63 20.52
N PRO A 389 17.65 -6.94 21.36
CA PRO A 389 17.49 -5.51 21.26
C PRO A 389 18.83 -4.78 21.36
N VAL A 390 19.06 -3.81 20.47
CA VAL A 390 20.23 -2.94 20.54
C VAL A 390 19.92 -1.68 21.37
N PRO A 391 20.94 -1.01 21.96
CA PRO A 391 20.74 0.23 22.71
C PRO A 391 20.11 1.32 21.85
N ALA A 392 19.42 2.27 22.49
CA ALA A 392 18.88 3.46 21.83
C ALA A 392 19.95 4.20 21.03
N GLY A 393 19.57 4.71 19.86
CA GLY A 393 20.48 5.37 18.91
C GLY A 393 21.39 4.43 18.12
N THR A 394 21.36 3.12 18.38
CA THR A 394 22.16 2.13 17.67
C THR A 394 21.39 1.57 16.48
N LEU A 395 22.08 1.43 15.33
CA LEU A 395 21.52 0.84 14.12
C LEU A 395 21.22 -0.65 14.34
N GLY A 396 20.01 -1.06 13.99
CA GLY A 396 19.56 -2.45 14.04
C GLY A 396 18.54 -2.77 12.97
N LYS A 397 18.14 -4.04 12.90
CA LYS A 397 17.01 -4.47 12.04
C LYS A 397 15.71 -4.13 12.75
N LEU A 398 14.76 -3.58 12.00
CA LEU A 398 13.41 -3.32 12.51
C LEU A 398 12.70 -4.65 12.79
N ALA A 399 12.23 -4.82 14.01
CA ALA A 399 11.39 -5.93 14.45
C ALA A 399 10.06 -5.40 14.97
N VAL A 400 8.94 -6.02 14.55
CA VAL A 400 7.59 -5.51 14.80
C VAL A 400 6.69 -6.62 15.32
N ARG A 401 5.91 -6.35 16.38
CA ARG A 401 4.77 -7.13 16.85
C ARG A 401 3.54 -6.25 16.90
N GLY A 402 2.37 -6.83 16.66
CA GLY A 402 1.10 -6.11 16.69
C GLY A 402 -0.07 -7.04 16.49
N PRO A 403 -1.29 -6.53 16.30
CA PRO A 403 -2.47 -7.36 16.04
C PRO A 403 -2.48 -7.94 14.63
N THR A 404 -1.65 -7.42 13.73
CA THR A 404 -1.46 -7.90 12.36
C THR A 404 -0.04 -8.42 12.14
N GLY A 405 0.18 -9.21 11.09
CA GLY A 405 1.51 -9.72 10.80
C GLY A 405 1.53 -10.71 9.64
N CYS A 406 2.73 -11.09 9.25
CA CYS A 406 2.99 -11.86 8.04
C CYS A 406 2.48 -13.30 8.11
N ARG A 407 1.73 -13.70 7.09
CA ARG A 407 1.36 -15.08 6.79
C ARG A 407 1.43 -15.27 5.27
N TYR A 408 2.57 -15.78 4.79
CA TYR A 408 2.73 -16.01 3.37
C TYR A 408 2.04 -17.31 2.93
N LEU A 409 1.34 -17.27 1.81
CA LEU A 409 0.70 -18.41 1.17
C LEU A 409 1.75 -19.42 0.70
N ALA A 410 1.86 -20.57 1.36
CA ALA A 410 2.75 -21.66 1.00
C ALA A 410 4.14 -21.19 0.52
N ASP A 411 4.87 -20.46 1.39
CA ASP A 411 6.13 -19.82 1.00
C ASP A 411 7.17 -19.91 2.11
N GLU A 412 8.31 -20.51 1.81
CA GLU A 412 9.41 -20.73 2.77
C GLU A 412 10.06 -19.42 3.26
N ARG A 413 9.87 -18.32 2.53
CA ARG A 413 10.32 -16.99 2.95
C ARG A 413 9.63 -16.50 4.23
N GLN A 414 8.55 -17.18 4.66
CA GLN A 414 7.91 -16.97 5.95
C GLN A 414 8.93 -16.97 7.10
N ARG A 415 9.83 -17.98 7.15
CA ARG A 415 10.83 -18.12 8.21
C ARG A 415 11.90 -17.01 8.22
N LYS A 416 12.07 -16.33 7.09
CA LYS A 416 12.99 -15.18 7.01
C LYS A 416 12.30 -13.90 7.46
N PHE A 417 10.99 -13.79 7.23
CA PHE A 417 10.21 -12.62 7.60
C PHE A 417 9.73 -12.66 9.06
N VAL A 418 9.41 -13.85 9.57
CA VAL A 418 9.01 -14.02 10.97
C VAL A 418 10.08 -14.85 11.70
N ARG A 419 10.66 -14.26 12.76
CA ARG A 419 11.65 -14.88 13.60
C ARG A 419 11.36 -14.60 15.08
N ASP A 420 11.33 -15.62 15.91
CA ASP A 420 11.06 -15.52 17.34
C ASP A 420 9.76 -14.76 17.67
N GLY A 421 8.73 -14.92 16.81
CA GLY A 421 7.45 -14.24 16.92
C GLY A 421 7.46 -12.76 16.55
N TRP A 422 8.55 -12.24 15.95
CA TRP A 422 8.66 -10.88 15.43
C TRP A 422 8.61 -10.88 13.90
N ASN A 423 7.88 -9.90 13.34
CA ASN A 423 7.97 -9.59 11.92
C ASN A 423 9.25 -8.78 11.66
N LEU A 424 10.02 -9.16 10.65
CA LEU A 424 11.22 -8.48 10.17
C LEU A 424 10.95 -7.90 8.77
N PRO A 425 10.47 -6.65 8.65
CA PRO A 425 10.13 -6.05 7.35
C PRO A 425 11.32 -5.92 6.40
N GLY A 426 12.54 -6.07 6.94
CA GLY A 426 13.78 -5.94 6.19
C GLY A 426 14.29 -4.49 6.12
N ASP A 427 13.85 -3.66 7.03
CA ASP A 427 14.28 -2.28 7.18
C ASP A 427 15.35 -2.17 8.27
N SER A 428 16.34 -1.30 8.07
CA SER A 428 17.35 -0.93 9.05
C SER A 428 16.97 0.42 9.64
N VAL A 429 16.94 0.48 10.97
CA VAL A 429 16.51 1.65 11.73
C VAL A 429 17.40 1.86 12.95
N TYR A 430 17.39 3.05 13.51
CA TYR A 430 17.68 3.25 14.94
C TYR A 430 16.46 3.86 15.62
N ILE A 431 16.33 3.61 16.92
CA ILE A 431 15.24 4.11 17.76
C ILE A 431 15.87 4.92 18.87
N ASP A 432 15.43 6.16 19.09
CA ASP A 432 15.96 7.00 20.17
C ASP A 432 15.35 6.65 21.54
N GLU A 433 15.82 7.35 22.60
CA GLU A 433 15.33 7.16 23.97
C GLU A 433 13.85 7.51 24.14
N ASP A 434 13.31 8.38 23.28
CA ASP A 434 11.91 8.79 23.28
C ASP A 434 11.01 7.84 22.45
N GLY A 435 11.59 6.82 21.81
CA GLY A 435 10.89 5.83 20.99
C GLY A 435 10.62 6.26 19.55
N TYR A 436 11.24 7.34 19.06
CA TYR A 436 11.16 7.72 17.65
C TYR A 436 12.02 6.83 16.79
N VAL A 437 11.45 6.40 15.68
CA VAL A 437 12.08 5.51 14.70
C VAL A 437 12.66 6.34 13.55
N PHE A 438 13.93 6.13 13.28
CA PHE A 438 14.68 6.77 12.20
C PHE A 438 15.04 5.72 11.16
N TYR A 439 14.44 5.83 9.99
CA TYR A 439 14.71 4.93 8.88
C TYR A 439 16.08 5.19 8.26
N GLN A 440 16.82 4.14 7.98
CA GLN A 440 18.12 4.27 7.33
C GLN A 440 18.09 3.72 5.91
N ALA A 441 17.75 2.46 5.74
CA ALA A 441 17.65 1.82 4.42
C ALA A 441 16.92 0.47 4.55
N ARG A 442 16.63 -0.16 3.42
CA ARG A 442 16.41 -1.61 3.39
C ARG A 442 17.71 -2.31 3.79
N ALA A 443 17.62 -3.37 4.56
CA ALA A 443 18.80 -4.12 4.98
C ALA A 443 19.63 -4.60 3.78
N ASP A 444 18.96 -4.97 2.67
CA ASP A 444 19.60 -5.39 1.42
C ASP A 444 20.17 -4.22 0.59
N ASP A 445 19.81 -2.98 0.91
CA ASP A 445 20.22 -1.77 0.20
C ASP A 445 21.21 -0.91 0.99
N MET A 446 21.57 -1.34 2.21
CA MET A 446 22.61 -0.69 3.00
C MET A 446 23.96 -0.80 2.29
N ILE A 447 24.62 0.33 2.10
CA ILE A 447 25.93 0.40 1.42
C ILE A 447 27.02 0.25 2.48
N ILE A 448 27.83 -0.80 2.36
CA ILE A 448 28.95 -1.04 3.28
C ILE A 448 30.25 -0.63 2.60
N SER A 449 30.75 0.55 2.94
CA SER A 449 31.96 1.11 2.33
C SER A 449 33.07 1.27 3.37
N ALA A 450 34.17 0.52 3.21
CA ALA A 450 35.31 0.53 4.12
C ALA A 450 34.91 0.35 5.61
N GLY A 451 33.92 -0.52 5.87
CA GLY A 451 33.40 -0.79 7.21
C GLY A 451 32.34 0.21 7.73
N TYR A 452 32.02 1.24 6.96
CA TYR A 452 30.96 2.18 7.31
C TYR A 452 29.64 1.78 6.66
N ASN A 453 28.55 1.78 7.43
CA ASN A 453 27.20 1.65 6.93
C ASN A 453 26.71 3.01 6.41
N ILE A 454 26.33 3.07 5.14
CA ILE A 454 25.87 4.29 4.47
C ILE A 454 24.43 4.06 3.99
N SER A 455 23.54 4.93 4.40
CA SER A 455 22.16 4.96 3.94
C SER A 455 22.08 5.58 2.55
N GLY A 456 21.64 4.82 1.54
CA GLY A 456 21.36 5.36 0.21
C GLY A 456 20.32 6.49 0.27
N PRO A 457 19.17 6.31 0.95
CA PRO A 457 18.16 7.35 1.15
C PRO A 457 18.68 8.64 1.81
N GLU A 458 19.61 8.55 2.76
CA GLU A 458 20.23 9.74 3.37
C GLU A 458 21.01 10.53 2.33
N VAL A 459 21.82 9.87 1.50
CA VAL A 459 22.58 10.52 0.43
C VAL A 459 21.63 11.11 -0.63
N GLU A 460 20.55 10.40 -0.97
CA GLU A 460 19.49 10.89 -1.87
C GLU A 460 18.85 12.18 -1.31
N SER A 461 18.52 12.20 -0.02
CA SER A 461 17.93 13.38 0.64
C SER A 461 18.84 14.59 0.57
N VAL A 462 20.14 14.40 0.73
CA VAL A 462 21.12 15.49 0.60
C VAL A 462 21.25 15.95 -0.85
N LEU A 463 21.42 15.04 -1.80
CA LEU A 463 21.53 15.39 -3.22
C LEU A 463 20.32 16.18 -3.73
N MET A 464 19.11 15.83 -3.27
CA MET A 464 17.88 16.52 -3.66
C MET A 464 17.73 17.94 -3.10
N GLN A 465 18.57 18.37 -2.17
CA GLN A 465 18.65 19.76 -1.74
C GLN A 465 19.41 20.64 -2.74
N HIS A 466 20.20 20.04 -3.64
CA HIS A 466 20.95 20.78 -4.65
C HIS A 466 20.05 21.21 -5.81
N ALA A 467 20.13 22.48 -6.22
CA ALA A 467 19.25 23.07 -7.24
C ALA A 467 19.27 22.36 -8.60
N ALA A 468 20.35 21.70 -8.93
CA ALA A 468 20.48 20.94 -10.18
C ALA A 468 19.74 19.60 -10.17
N VAL A 469 19.36 19.06 -9.00
CA VAL A 469 18.84 17.69 -8.86
C VAL A 469 17.30 17.68 -8.83
N ALA A 470 16.70 17.06 -9.83
CA ALA A 470 15.25 16.80 -9.86
C ALA A 470 14.90 15.56 -9.06
N GLU A 471 15.59 14.46 -9.36
CA GLU A 471 15.44 13.15 -8.71
C GLU A 471 16.81 12.47 -8.63
N CYS A 472 16.98 11.58 -7.65
CA CYS A 472 18.18 10.73 -7.62
C CYS A 472 17.89 9.37 -7.01
N GLY A 473 18.73 8.38 -7.34
CA GLY A 473 18.74 7.06 -6.75
C GLY A 473 20.18 6.66 -6.43
N VAL A 474 20.40 6.20 -5.19
CA VAL A 474 21.73 5.88 -4.68
C VAL A 474 21.83 4.39 -4.35
N ILE A 475 22.92 3.77 -4.82
CA ILE A 475 23.21 2.35 -4.57
C ILE A 475 24.68 2.15 -4.18
N GLY A 476 24.97 1.02 -3.56
CA GLY A 476 26.32 0.49 -3.44
C GLY A 476 26.70 -0.29 -4.69
N VAL A 477 27.92 -0.05 -5.19
CA VAL A 477 28.53 -0.87 -6.24
C VAL A 477 29.84 -1.46 -5.75
N PRO A 478 30.24 -2.67 -6.19
CA PRO A 478 31.47 -3.32 -5.75
C PRO A 478 32.71 -2.43 -6.01
N ASP A 479 33.65 -2.48 -5.07
CA ASP A 479 34.95 -1.81 -5.14
C ASP A 479 36.02 -2.66 -4.45
N ASP A 480 37.15 -2.87 -5.12
CA ASP A 480 38.19 -3.80 -4.64
C ASP A 480 38.86 -3.36 -3.33
N THR A 481 38.88 -2.06 -3.05
CA THR A 481 39.55 -1.49 -1.87
C THR A 481 38.60 -1.26 -0.70
N ARG A 482 37.32 -0.98 -0.98
CA ARG A 482 36.34 -0.52 0.02
C ARG A 482 35.19 -1.50 0.24
N GLY A 483 35.19 -2.62 -0.48
CA GLY A 483 34.05 -3.55 -0.56
C GLY A 483 32.95 -2.98 -1.43
N GLN A 484 32.43 -1.80 -1.09
CA GLN A 484 31.49 -1.04 -1.91
C GLN A 484 31.86 0.45 -1.93
N ILE A 485 31.44 1.14 -3.00
CA ILE A 485 31.40 2.61 -3.08
C ILE A 485 30.00 3.09 -3.37
N VAL A 486 29.72 4.32 -2.97
CA VAL A 486 28.45 5.00 -3.24
C VAL A 486 28.41 5.45 -4.69
N LYS A 487 27.38 5.03 -5.43
CA LYS A 487 27.06 5.46 -6.80
C LYS A 487 25.69 6.12 -6.80
N ALA A 488 25.63 7.36 -7.31
CA ALA A 488 24.39 8.12 -7.47
C ALA A 488 23.99 8.18 -8.95
N PHE A 489 22.72 7.90 -9.24
CA PHE A 489 22.09 8.19 -10.51
C PHE A 489 21.22 9.44 -10.33
N VAL A 490 21.44 10.45 -11.16
CA VAL A 490 20.85 11.78 -10.99
C VAL A 490 20.07 12.18 -12.23
N VAL A 491 18.82 12.59 -12.04
CA VAL A 491 18.00 13.27 -13.04
C VAL A 491 18.13 14.78 -12.80
N LEU A 492 18.46 15.54 -13.82
CA LEU A 492 18.70 16.97 -13.70
C LEU A 492 17.44 17.80 -13.88
N ASN A 493 17.37 18.91 -13.16
CA ASN A 493 16.42 19.98 -13.45
C ASN A 493 16.72 20.66 -14.79
N LYS A 494 15.69 21.23 -15.43
CA LYS A 494 15.87 21.98 -16.68
C LYS A 494 16.84 23.13 -16.49
N GLY A 495 17.76 23.28 -17.46
CA GLY A 495 18.76 24.35 -17.47
C GLY A 495 20.14 23.95 -16.90
N TYR A 496 20.27 22.74 -16.38
CA TYR A 496 21.57 22.18 -15.96
C TYR A 496 22.12 21.21 -17.00
N SER A 497 23.44 21.18 -17.11
CA SER A 497 24.18 20.31 -18.06
C SER A 497 24.88 19.17 -17.31
N ALA A 498 24.84 17.99 -17.90
CA ALA A 498 25.51 16.80 -17.38
C ALA A 498 27.03 16.88 -17.74
N ASP A 499 27.83 17.45 -16.86
CA ASP A 499 29.27 17.61 -17.06
C ASP A 499 30.09 17.24 -15.81
N GLU A 500 31.40 17.12 -15.96
CA GLU A 500 32.33 16.76 -14.87
C GLU A 500 32.35 17.82 -13.76
N LYS A 501 32.10 19.10 -14.10
CA LYS A 501 32.05 20.18 -13.14
C LYS A 501 30.89 19.99 -12.17
N LEU A 502 29.72 19.67 -12.70
CA LEU A 502 28.53 19.39 -11.86
C LEU A 502 28.73 18.12 -11.04
N VAL A 503 29.41 17.09 -11.56
CA VAL A 503 29.76 15.90 -10.75
C VAL A 503 30.59 16.32 -9.53
N ALA A 504 31.65 17.11 -9.73
CA ALA A 504 32.50 17.57 -8.63
C ALA A 504 31.73 18.45 -7.63
N GLU A 505 30.85 19.33 -8.12
CA GLU A 505 29.99 20.19 -7.32
C GLU A 505 29.03 19.36 -6.42
N LEU A 506 28.35 18.36 -6.96
CA LEU A 506 27.48 17.46 -6.22
C LEU A 506 28.23 16.63 -5.18
N GLN A 507 29.41 16.12 -5.53
CA GLN A 507 30.27 15.40 -4.59
C GLN A 507 30.71 16.28 -3.42
N GLU A 508 31.14 17.51 -3.71
CA GLU A 508 31.56 18.47 -2.69
C GLU A 508 30.37 18.93 -1.82
N PHE A 509 29.20 19.13 -2.43
CA PHE A 509 27.97 19.46 -1.72
C PHE A 509 27.62 18.39 -0.67
N VAL A 510 27.68 17.11 -1.05
CA VAL A 510 27.40 16.01 -0.11
C VAL A 510 28.46 15.95 1.01
N LYS A 511 29.77 16.11 0.68
CA LYS A 511 30.85 16.12 1.68
C LYS A 511 30.71 17.22 2.73
N ASN A 512 30.18 18.37 2.31
CA ASN A 512 30.01 19.54 3.17
C ASN A 512 28.70 19.48 4.00
N THR A 513 27.75 18.63 3.57
CA THR A 513 26.44 18.55 4.23
C THR A 513 26.36 17.39 5.23
N VAL A 514 26.96 16.24 4.90
CA VAL A 514 26.99 15.05 5.76
C VAL A 514 28.42 14.53 5.90
N ALA A 515 28.60 13.48 6.73
CA ALA A 515 29.94 12.91 6.97
C ALA A 515 30.65 12.59 5.63
N PRO A 516 31.88 13.06 5.42
CA PRO A 516 32.55 13.02 4.12
C PRO A 516 32.66 11.62 3.49
N TYR A 517 32.69 10.54 4.28
CA TYR A 517 32.75 9.18 3.75
C TYR A 517 31.49 8.76 2.98
N LYS A 518 30.36 9.48 3.15
CA LYS A 518 29.07 9.18 2.52
C LYS A 518 28.92 9.71 1.09
N TYR A 519 29.82 10.58 0.62
CA TYR A 519 29.68 11.20 -0.70
C TYR A 519 29.70 10.16 -1.83
N PRO A 520 28.90 10.36 -2.91
CA PRO A 520 28.92 9.48 -4.06
C PRO A 520 30.25 9.60 -4.82
N ARG A 521 30.99 8.48 -4.90
CA ARG A 521 32.24 8.43 -5.66
C ARG A 521 32.01 8.37 -7.16
N VAL A 522 30.84 7.89 -7.55
CA VAL A 522 30.39 7.83 -8.92
C VAL A 522 29.05 8.55 -9.02
N VAL A 523 28.94 9.50 -9.93
CA VAL A 523 27.69 10.18 -10.27
C VAL A 523 27.43 9.95 -11.76
N VAL A 524 26.24 9.45 -12.08
CA VAL A 524 25.79 9.18 -13.45
C VAL A 524 24.51 9.98 -13.69
N PHE A 525 24.49 10.77 -14.74
CA PHE A 525 23.28 11.48 -15.16
C PHE A 525 22.43 10.59 -16.07
N ILE A 526 21.14 10.55 -15.82
CA ILE A 526 20.15 9.76 -16.57
C ILE A 526 18.89 10.58 -16.81
N ASP A 527 18.12 10.22 -17.84
CA ASP A 527 16.90 10.93 -18.21
C ASP A 527 15.73 10.63 -17.24
N ALA A 528 15.68 9.40 -16.72
CA ALA A 528 14.63 8.98 -15.77
C ALA A 528 15.10 7.82 -14.90
N LEU A 529 14.63 7.79 -13.64
CA LEU A 529 14.89 6.67 -12.74
C LEU A 529 13.97 5.48 -13.06
N PRO A 530 14.48 4.23 -13.01
CA PRO A 530 13.65 3.04 -13.16
C PRO A 530 12.70 2.91 -11.97
N ARG A 531 11.38 2.84 -12.22
CA ARG A 531 10.36 2.75 -11.19
C ARG A 531 9.52 1.50 -11.35
N THR A 532 9.01 1.00 -10.22
CA THR A 532 7.96 -0.03 -10.23
C THR A 532 6.67 0.59 -10.77
N GLU A 533 5.71 -0.26 -11.06
CA GLU A 533 4.35 0.17 -11.46
C GLU A 533 3.65 0.99 -10.39
N THR A 534 4.10 0.89 -9.14
CA THR A 534 3.63 1.68 -7.98
C THR A 534 4.40 2.98 -7.78
N GLY A 535 5.34 3.32 -8.71
CA GLY A 535 6.18 4.51 -8.60
C GLY A 535 7.47 4.34 -7.79
N LYS A 536 7.65 3.21 -7.06
CA LYS A 536 8.84 2.98 -6.23
C LYS A 536 10.10 2.80 -7.06
N LEU A 537 11.22 3.35 -6.58
CA LEU A 537 12.53 3.19 -7.21
C LEU A 537 12.96 1.71 -7.27
N LYS A 538 13.29 1.23 -8.47
CA LYS A 538 13.84 -0.11 -8.71
C LYS A 538 15.35 -0.11 -8.51
N ARG A 539 15.86 -0.15 -7.26
CA ARG A 539 17.32 -0.16 -6.99
C ARG A 539 18.03 -1.34 -7.65
N PHE A 540 17.39 -2.49 -7.77
CA PHE A 540 17.98 -3.64 -8.47
C PHE A 540 18.23 -3.36 -9.95
N ALA A 541 17.39 -2.55 -10.60
CA ALA A 541 17.60 -2.14 -11.99
C ALA A 541 18.78 -1.15 -12.11
N LEU A 542 18.95 -0.26 -11.13
CA LEU A 542 20.12 0.62 -11.07
C LEU A 542 21.44 -0.16 -10.89
N ARG A 543 21.41 -1.30 -10.19
CA ARG A 543 22.60 -2.18 -10.03
C ARG A 543 22.99 -2.89 -11.33
N ALA A 544 22.08 -3.00 -12.28
CA ALA A 544 22.31 -3.60 -13.59
C ALA A 544 22.79 -2.57 -14.64
N MET A 545 22.78 -1.26 -14.31
CA MET A 545 23.24 -0.14 -15.13
C MET A 545 24.69 0.24 -14.79
#